data_60620e4089dbb07fbe1e1fae09e6a310
#
_entry.id   60620e4089dbb07fbe1e1fae09e6a310
#
_cell.length_a   1.000
_cell.length_b   1.000
_cell.length_c   1.000
_cell.angle_alpha   90.00
_cell.angle_beta   90.00
_cell.angle_gamma   90.00
#
_symmetry.space_group_name_H-M   'P 1'
#
loop_
_entity.id
_entity.type
_entity.pdbx_description
1 polymer ?
#
loop_
_entity_poly.entity_id
_entity_poly.type
_entity_poly.pdbx_seq_one_letter_code
_entity_poly.pdbx_strand_id
1 'polypeptide(L)'
;MNRNERVEVFQDTFKRTKAESVAEVIKETDTLAETGQCTNVEVVADTSFGVAKKYADKKVCVLNFASATNAGGGVKRGSSAQEECLCRESSLYKSIMTDALWGEYYAYHRERHNNLYTNRLVFVPKVKVIKDANGKDIEPFFASVIGCAAPNLREKPSNAMNPCASAPVKITDKDLLTLLTERYRRVIALAEEKGVEVLVTGAIGCGAFKNKPEIVARAWKDALKKNGAKLEKVVFGVYCGGENKTNYTVFKRVLG
;
A
#
# COMPACT_ATOMS: atom_id res chain seq x y z
N MET A 1 6.08 -6.61 19.04
CA MET A 1 6.37 -8.01 18.60
C MET A 1 7.80 -8.12 18.11
N ASN A 2 8.56 -9.11 18.55
CA ASN A 2 9.84 -9.49 17.96
C ASN A 2 9.63 -10.26 16.64
N ARG A 3 10.73 -10.69 15.99
CA ARG A 3 10.65 -11.33 14.66
C ARG A 3 9.93 -12.68 14.68
N ASN A 4 10.18 -13.51 15.69
CA ASN A 4 9.57 -14.85 15.79
C ASN A 4 8.07 -14.75 16.10
N GLU A 5 7.69 -13.89 17.04
CA GLU A 5 6.27 -13.58 17.32
C GLU A 5 5.51 -13.14 16.06
N ARG A 6 6.13 -12.31 15.21
CA ARG A 6 5.51 -11.92 13.94
C ARG A 6 5.30 -13.10 12.98
N VAL A 7 6.19 -14.07 12.97
CA VAL A 7 6.03 -15.31 12.17
C VAL A 7 4.88 -16.15 12.71
N GLU A 8 4.81 -16.32 14.03
CA GLU A 8 3.75 -17.08 14.70
C GLU A 8 2.36 -16.46 14.44
N VAL A 9 2.25 -15.15 14.63
CA VAL A 9 1.01 -14.41 14.34
C VAL A 9 0.59 -14.57 12.86
N PHE A 10 1.54 -14.48 11.93
CA PHE A 10 1.24 -14.72 10.52
C PHE A 10 0.76 -16.16 10.26
N GLN A 11 1.43 -17.16 10.84
CA GLN A 11 1.04 -18.56 10.69
C GLN A 11 -0.36 -18.85 11.24
N ASP A 12 -0.69 -18.28 12.40
CA ASP A 12 -2.03 -18.37 12.99
C ASP A 12 -3.08 -17.72 12.07
N THR A 13 -2.85 -16.49 11.61
CA THR A 13 -3.75 -15.80 10.67
C THR A 13 -3.91 -16.60 9.38
N PHE A 14 -2.81 -17.12 8.82
CA PHE A 14 -2.85 -17.92 7.60
C PHE A 14 -3.67 -19.21 7.74
N LYS A 15 -3.61 -19.88 8.88
CA LYS A 15 -4.42 -21.08 9.16
C LYS A 15 -5.91 -20.74 9.31
N ARG A 16 -6.24 -19.62 9.92
CA ARG A 16 -7.59 -19.22 10.29
C ARG A 16 -8.35 -18.48 9.20
N THR A 17 -7.67 -18.03 8.13
CA THR A 17 -8.28 -17.27 7.03
C THR A 17 -8.29 -18.06 5.73
N LYS A 18 -9.19 -17.66 4.84
CA LYS A 18 -9.21 -18.06 3.42
C LYS A 18 -9.25 -16.80 2.56
N ALA A 19 -9.03 -16.92 1.26
CA ALA A 19 -9.30 -15.82 0.33
C ALA A 19 -10.82 -15.54 0.33
N GLU A 20 -11.17 -14.29 0.61
CA GLU A 20 -12.59 -13.86 0.64
C GLU A 20 -13.04 -13.37 -0.74
N SER A 21 -12.06 -13.06 -1.61
CA SER A 21 -12.28 -12.65 -3.00
C SER A 21 -11.04 -12.93 -3.83
N VAL A 22 -11.23 -12.95 -5.16
CA VAL A 22 -10.13 -13.06 -6.12
C VAL A 22 -9.52 -11.69 -6.31
N ALA A 23 -8.18 -11.62 -6.25
CA ALA A 23 -7.43 -10.42 -6.60
C ALA A 23 -7.36 -10.26 -8.12
N GLU A 24 -7.44 -9.02 -8.59
CA GLU A 24 -7.34 -8.66 -10.01
C GLU A 24 -6.17 -7.71 -10.25
N VAL A 25 -5.50 -7.85 -11.41
CA VAL A 25 -4.46 -6.92 -11.85
C VAL A 25 -5.10 -5.85 -12.71
N ILE A 26 -4.93 -4.58 -12.29
CA ILE A 26 -5.35 -3.41 -13.05
C ILE A 26 -4.16 -2.96 -13.88
N LYS A 27 -4.22 -3.21 -15.19
CA LYS A 27 -3.16 -2.84 -16.13
C LYS A 27 -3.14 -1.33 -16.34
N GLU A 28 -2.04 -0.84 -16.85
CA GLU A 28 -1.90 0.58 -17.22
C GLU A 28 -2.87 0.93 -18.34
N THR A 29 -3.50 2.09 -18.23
CA THR A 29 -4.32 2.70 -19.27
C THR A 29 -3.69 4.02 -19.66
N ASP A 30 -3.79 4.42 -20.93
CA ASP A 30 -3.08 5.59 -21.47
C ASP A 30 -3.66 6.92 -21.01
N THR A 31 -4.94 6.95 -20.64
CA THR A 31 -5.61 8.19 -20.20
C THR A 31 -6.32 8.00 -18.87
N LEU A 32 -6.13 8.97 -17.99
CA LEU A 32 -6.80 9.05 -16.71
C LEU A 32 -7.62 10.34 -16.65
N ALA A 33 -8.94 10.20 -16.63
CA ALA A 33 -9.83 11.35 -16.49
C ALA A 33 -9.62 12.04 -15.13
N GLU A 34 -9.77 13.35 -15.11
CA GLU A 34 -9.82 14.11 -13.87
C GLU A 34 -11.27 14.09 -13.35
N THR A 35 -11.43 13.75 -12.06
CA THR A 35 -12.75 13.65 -11.42
C THR A 35 -13.05 14.86 -10.54
N GLY A 36 -12.04 15.70 -10.30
CA GLY A 36 -12.08 16.85 -9.41
C GLY A 36 -11.41 16.62 -8.07
N GLN A 37 -11.28 17.69 -7.30
CA GLN A 37 -10.51 17.71 -6.05
C GLN A 37 -11.19 16.96 -4.92
N CYS A 38 -10.43 16.16 -4.17
CA CYS A 38 -10.82 15.69 -2.85
C CYS A 38 -10.53 16.77 -1.80
N THR A 39 -11.56 17.18 -1.06
CA THR A 39 -11.44 18.24 -0.04
C THR A 39 -11.36 17.73 1.40
N ASN A 40 -11.75 16.49 1.64
CA ASN A 40 -11.77 15.89 2.98
C ASN A 40 -10.57 14.96 3.17
N VAL A 41 -9.47 15.55 3.62
CA VAL A 41 -8.19 14.86 3.83
C VAL A 41 -7.78 14.95 5.29
N GLU A 42 -7.35 13.84 5.87
CA GLU A 42 -6.90 13.76 7.26
C GLU A 42 -5.58 13.01 7.37
N VAL A 43 -4.70 13.43 8.29
CA VAL A 43 -3.45 12.73 8.62
C VAL A 43 -3.46 12.35 10.09
N VAL A 44 -3.37 11.06 10.36
CA VAL A 44 -3.42 10.49 11.72
C VAL A 44 -2.21 9.60 12.01
N ALA A 45 -1.81 9.55 13.28
CA ALA A 45 -0.73 8.68 13.76
C ALA A 45 -1.30 7.30 14.12
N ASP A 46 -1.54 6.46 13.11
CA ASP A 46 -2.14 5.14 13.31
C ASP A 46 -1.68 4.16 12.20
N THR A 47 -1.99 2.88 12.36
CA THR A 47 -1.77 1.85 11.33
C THR A 47 -2.91 1.86 10.31
N SER A 48 -2.66 1.27 9.13
CA SER A 48 -3.65 1.30 8.04
C SER A 48 -4.97 0.60 8.42
N PHE A 49 -4.92 -0.60 9.00
CA PHE A 49 -6.14 -1.27 9.47
C PHE A 49 -6.70 -0.68 10.76
N GLY A 50 -5.87 -0.06 11.61
CA GLY A 50 -6.34 0.71 12.76
C GLY A 50 -7.23 1.89 12.34
N VAL A 51 -6.84 2.59 11.28
CA VAL A 51 -7.67 3.62 10.65
C VAL A 51 -8.91 3.01 10.01
N ALA A 52 -8.74 1.97 9.16
CA ALA A 52 -9.85 1.37 8.41
C ALA A 52 -10.97 0.84 9.33
N LYS A 53 -10.62 0.30 10.50
CA LYS A 53 -11.59 -0.17 11.50
C LYS A 53 -12.58 0.91 11.93
N LYS A 54 -12.16 2.18 11.97
CA LYS A 54 -13.01 3.32 12.35
C LYS A 54 -14.08 3.64 11.30
N TYR A 55 -13.96 3.06 10.10
CA TYR A 55 -14.87 3.23 8.97
C TYR A 55 -15.39 1.88 8.47
N ALA A 56 -15.48 0.88 9.35
CA ALA A 56 -15.89 -0.48 8.98
C ALA A 56 -17.38 -0.58 8.53
N ASP A 57 -18.17 0.44 8.81
CA ASP A 57 -19.56 0.64 8.36
C ASP A 57 -19.66 1.22 6.95
N LYS A 58 -18.54 1.67 6.37
CA LYS A 58 -18.43 2.27 5.03
C LYS A 58 -17.71 1.34 4.04
N LYS A 59 -17.79 1.68 2.76
CA LYS A 59 -16.96 1.04 1.72
C LYS A 59 -15.52 1.56 1.84
N VAL A 60 -14.79 1.03 2.84
CA VAL A 60 -13.41 1.41 3.11
C VAL A 60 -12.43 0.62 2.23
N CYS A 61 -11.45 1.32 1.68
CA CYS A 61 -10.33 0.74 0.93
C CYS A 61 -9.00 1.11 1.59
N VAL A 62 -8.10 0.13 1.72
CA VAL A 62 -6.75 0.34 2.24
C VAL A 62 -5.72 0.22 1.12
N LEU A 63 -4.83 1.21 1.00
CA LEU A 63 -3.67 1.09 0.13
C LEU A 63 -2.62 0.18 0.78
N ASN A 64 -2.35 -0.95 0.14
CA ASN A 64 -1.21 -1.81 0.45
C ASN A 64 0.04 -1.27 -0.25
N PHE A 65 1.10 -1.00 0.52
CA PHE A 65 2.42 -0.58 0.01
C PHE A 65 3.14 -1.82 -0.52
N ALA A 66 2.61 -2.33 -1.64
CA ALA A 66 2.88 -3.66 -2.14
C ALA A 66 4.35 -3.83 -2.58
N SER A 67 4.88 -5.00 -2.31
CA SER A 67 6.07 -5.47 -3.04
C SER A 67 5.70 -5.69 -4.51
N ALA A 68 6.51 -5.18 -5.43
CA ALA A 68 6.33 -5.43 -6.86
C ALA A 68 6.75 -6.85 -7.27
N THR A 69 7.56 -7.52 -6.44
CA THR A 69 8.26 -8.75 -6.84
C THR A 69 7.98 -9.98 -5.98
N ASN A 70 7.29 -9.80 -4.84
CA ASN A 70 6.97 -10.91 -3.93
C ASN A 70 5.65 -10.66 -3.23
N ALA A 71 4.71 -11.57 -3.35
CA ALA A 71 3.44 -11.52 -2.64
C ALA A 71 3.67 -11.45 -1.11
N GLY A 72 3.12 -10.42 -0.47
CA GLY A 72 3.23 -10.21 0.97
C GLY A 72 4.65 -9.91 1.46
N GLY A 73 5.56 -9.50 0.57
CA GLY A 73 6.92 -9.13 0.93
C GLY A 73 7.67 -10.21 1.69
N GLY A 74 8.17 -9.86 2.88
CA GLY A 74 8.91 -10.76 3.78
C GLY A 74 8.08 -11.32 4.95
N VAL A 75 6.75 -11.37 4.85
CA VAL A 75 5.86 -11.75 5.95
C VAL A 75 6.20 -13.12 6.55
N LYS A 76 6.49 -14.12 5.71
CA LYS A 76 6.91 -15.47 6.17
C LYS A 76 8.19 -15.48 7.00
N ARG A 77 8.99 -14.42 6.92
CA ARG A 77 10.27 -14.26 7.64
C ARG A 77 10.18 -13.21 8.74
N GLY A 78 8.97 -12.78 9.11
CA GLY A 78 8.72 -11.84 10.18
C GLY A 78 9.17 -10.41 9.91
N SER A 79 9.24 -9.99 8.64
CA SER A 79 9.42 -8.57 8.29
C SER A 79 8.25 -7.72 8.82
N SER A 80 8.46 -6.41 8.98
CA SER A 80 7.55 -5.52 9.71
C SER A 80 7.11 -4.27 8.94
N ALA A 81 7.30 -4.22 7.62
CA ALA A 81 6.77 -3.14 6.81
C ALA A 81 5.23 -3.26 6.69
N GLN A 82 4.60 -2.26 6.10
CA GLN A 82 3.14 -2.13 6.09
C GLN A 82 2.44 -3.34 5.40
N GLU A 83 2.92 -3.80 4.24
CA GLU A 83 2.35 -4.98 3.57
C GLU A 83 2.39 -6.22 4.46
N GLU A 84 3.52 -6.46 5.14
CA GLU A 84 3.64 -7.59 6.04
C GLU A 84 2.72 -7.47 7.27
N CYS A 85 2.47 -6.25 7.75
CA CYS A 85 1.48 -6.01 8.81
C CYS A 85 0.08 -6.37 8.31
N LEU A 86 -0.34 -5.85 7.15
CA LEU A 86 -1.65 -6.18 6.57
C LEU A 86 -1.83 -7.70 6.38
N CYS A 87 -0.79 -8.39 5.89
CA CYS A 87 -0.83 -9.85 5.72
C CYS A 87 -0.91 -10.62 7.05
N ARG A 88 -0.35 -10.09 8.14
CA ARG A 88 -0.46 -10.70 9.46
C ARG A 88 -1.82 -10.48 10.12
N GLU A 89 -2.46 -9.37 9.79
CA GLU A 89 -3.71 -8.95 10.41
C GLU A 89 -4.95 -9.52 9.70
N SER A 90 -4.78 -10.05 8.45
CA SER A 90 -5.93 -10.31 7.58
C SER A 90 -5.75 -11.49 6.61
N SER A 91 -6.82 -11.76 5.86
CA SER A 91 -6.84 -12.72 4.75
C SER A 91 -6.08 -12.26 3.48
N LEU A 92 -5.51 -11.06 3.46
CA LEU A 92 -4.88 -10.46 2.28
C LEU A 92 -3.87 -11.40 1.60
N TYR A 93 -2.99 -12.03 2.38
CA TYR A 93 -1.96 -12.92 1.83
C TYR A 93 -2.55 -14.07 1.00
N LYS A 94 -3.69 -14.65 1.42
CA LYS A 94 -4.39 -15.71 0.68
C LYS A 94 -4.92 -15.21 -0.66
N SER A 95 -5.38 -13.96 -0.74
CA SER A 95 -5.93 -13.37 -1.96
C SER A 95 -4.85 -12.99 -2.97
N ILE A 96 -3.65 -12.59 -2.51
CA ILE A 96 -2.56 -12.14 -3.40
C ILE A 96 -1.55 -13.24 -3.77
N MET A 97 -1.59 -14.40 -3.11
CA MET A 97 -0.73 -15.54 -3.41
C MET A 97 -1.43 -16.48 -4.39
N THR A 98 -1.60 -16.04 -5.63
CA THR A 98 -2.21 -16.85 -6.72
C THR A 98 -1.27 -16.91 -7.92
N ASP A 99 -1.37 -17.99 -8.73
CA ASP A 99 -0.54 -18.15 -9.94
C ASP A 99 -0.84 -17.05 -10.97
N ALA A 100 -2.10 -16.66 -11.12
CA ALA A 100 -2.50 -15.57 -12.01
C ALA A 100 -1.82 -14.26 -11.62
N LEU A 101 -1.87 -13.90 -10.34
CA LEU A 101 -1.24 -12.67 -9.85
C LEU A 101 0.29 -12.76 -9.92
N TRP A 102 0.85 -13.96 -9.71
CA TRP A 102 2.28 -14.18 -9.89
C TRP A 102 2.72 -13.81 -11.31
N GLY A 103 2.07 -14.34 -12.34
CA GLY A 103 2.41 -14.08 -13.74
C GLY A 103 2.21 -12.62 -14.14
N GLU A 104 1.02 -12.07 -13.86
CA GLU A 104 0.62 -10.77 -14.38
C GLU A 104 1.20 -9.57 -13.61
N TYR A 105 1.63 -9.76 -12.35
CA TYR A 105 2.14 -8.69 -11.53
C TYR A 105 3.58 -8.93 -11.07
N TYR A 106 3.87 -10.00 -10.34
CA TYR A 106 5.19 -10.20 -9.71
C TYR A 106 6.27 -10.60 -10.72
N ALA A 107 6.04 -11.60 -11.56
CA ALA A 107 6.98 -12.01 -12.60
C ALA A 107 7.16 -10.89 -13.62
N TYR A 108 6.07 -10.25 -14.03
CA TYR A 108 6.08 -9.08 -14.92
C TYR A 108 7.04 -7.98 -14.45
N HIS A 109 7.05 -7.64 -13.17
CA HIS A 109 7.97 -6.64 -12.63
C HIS A 109 9.41 -7.15 -12.48
N ARG A 110 9.59 -8.44 -12.20
CA ARG A 110 10.93 -9.06 -12.12
C ARG A 110 11.64 -9.04 -13.46
N GLU A 111 10.95 -9.44 -14.52
CA GLU A 111 11.49 -9.51 -15.88
C GLU A 111 11.92 -8.16 -16.45
N ARG A 112 11.30 -7.09 -15.99
CA ARG A 112 11.65 -5.72 -16.44
C ARG A 112 12.91 -5.16 -15.81
N HIS A 113 13.40 -5.72 -14.74
CA HIS A 113 14.61 -5.25 -14.05
C HIS A 113 14.61 -3.72 -13.79
N ASN A 114 13.45 -3.10 -13.58
CA ASN A 114 13.30 -1.67 -13.36
C ASN A 114 12.76 -1.40 -11.95
N ASN A 115 13.60 -0.80 -11.10
CA ASN A 115 13.26 -0.53 -9.69
C ASN A 115 12.30 0.66 -9.51
N LEU A 116 11.96 1.41 -10.53
CA LEU A 116 10.86 2.38 -10.49
C LEU A 116 9.50 1.67 -10.56
N TYR A 117 9.51 0.41 -11.03
CA TYR A 117 8.32 -0.39 -11.28
C TYR A 117 7.34 0.27 -12.26
N THR A 118 6.13 -0.24 -12.32
CA THR A 118 5.09 0.28 -13.23
C THR A 118 3.90 0.84 -12.45
N ASN A 119 2.94 1.42 -13.18
CA ASN A 119 1.70 1.91 -12.61
C ASN A 119 0.60 0.83 -12.53
N ARG A 120 0.94 -0.46 -12.71
CA ARG A 120 0.01 -1.56 -12.45
C ARG A 120 -0.39 -1.58 -10.98
N LEU A 121 -1.66 -1.84 -10.75
CA LEU A 121 -2.24 -1.98 -9.42
C LEU A 121 -2.79 -3.39 -9.23
N VAL A 122 -2.98 -3.79 -8.00
CA VAL A 122 -3.70 -5.01 -7.62
C VAL A 122 -4.93 -4.59 -6.84
N PHE A 123 -6.11 -5.04 -7.22
CA PHE A 123 -7.33 -4.81 -6.46
C PHE A 123 -7.82 -6.10 -5.82
N VAL A 124 -8.08 -6.06 -4.51
CA VAL A 124 -8.69 -7.16 -3.75
C VAL A 124 -10.01 -6.65 -3.17
N PRO A 125 -11.16 -7.06 -3.73
CA PRO A 125 -12.46 -6.50 -3.37
C PRO A 125 -12.86 -6.71 -1.91
N LYS A 126 -12.43 -7.83 -1.31
CA LYS A 126 -12.84 -8.20 0.04
C LYS A 126 -11.69 -8.89 0.79
N VAL A 127 -11.25 -8.26 1.87
CA VAL A 127 -10.23 -8.76 2.78
C VAL A 127 -10.82 -8.77 4.19
N LYS A 128 -10.77 -9.92 4.86
CA LYS A 128 -11.23 -10.09 6.24
C LYS A 128 -10.09 -9.79 7.19
N VAL A 129 -10.24 -8.75 8.01
CA VAL A 129 -9.29 -8.38 9.07
C VAL A 129 -9.73 -9.04 10.37
N ILE A 130 -8.83 -9.79 11.02
CA ILE A 130 -9.11 -10.57 12.22
C ILE A 130 -8.20 -10.26 13.40
N LYS A 131 -7.13 -9.47 13.18
CA LYS A 131 -6.17 -9.09 14.23
C LYS A 131 -5.85 -7.61 14.17
N ASP A 132 -5.42 -7.08 15.32
CA ASP A 132 -4.82 -5.75 15.41
C ASP A 132 -3.31 -5.76 15.10
N ALA A 133 -2.69 -4.59 15.09
CA ALA A 133 -1.26 -4.41 14.84
C ALA A 133 -0.35 -5.09 15.89
N ASN A 134 -0.88 -5.46 17.05
CA ASN A 134 -0.18 -6.20 18.10
C ASN A 134 -0.36 -7.73 17.98
N GLY A 135 -1.10 -8.19 16.96
CA GLY A 135 -1.39 -9.61 16.74
C GLY A 135 -2.51 -10.18 17.62
N LYS A 136 -3.26 -9.31 18.32
CA LYS A 136 -4.42 -9.71 19.12
C LYS A 136 -5.64 -9.85 18.24
N ASP A 137 -6.49 -10.84 18.54
CA ASP A 137 -7.77 -11.02 17.87
C ASP A 137 -8.69 -9.82 18.13
N ILE A 138 -9.43 -9.44 17.09
CA ILE A 138 -10.43 -8.38 17.14
C ILE A 138 -11.76 -8.88 16.57
N GLU A 139 -12.85 -8.16 16.83
CA GLU A 139 -14.08 -8.37 16.07
C GLU A 139 -13.78 -8.15 14.59
N PRO A 140 -14.03 -9.19 13.75
CA PRO A 140 -13.66 -9.11 12.34
C PRO A 140 -14.43 -8.04 11.58
N PHE A 141 -13.73 -7.35 10.67
CA PHE A 141 -14.34 -6.45 9.70
C PHE A 141 -13.78 -6.68 8.30
N PHE A 142 -14.40 -6.07 7.29
CA PHE A 142 -13.98 -6.19 5.91
C PHE A 142 -13.51 -4.84 5.35
N ALA A 143 -12.49 -4.90 4.50
CA ALA A 143 -12.03 -3.77 3.70
C ALA A 143 -11.68 -4.27 2.30
N SER A 144 -11.79 -3.43 1.28
CA SER A 144 -11.09 -3.66 0.02
C SER A 144 -9.62 -3.21 0.14
N VAL A 145 -8.77 -3.73 -0.73
CA VAL A 145 -7.34 -3.38 -0.72
C VAL A 145 -6.88 -3.07 -2.14
N ILE A 146 -6.17 -1.95 -2.31
CA ILE A 146 -5.44 -1.62 -3.54
C ILE A 146 -3.95 -1.82 -3.27
N GLY A 147 -3.29 -2.72 -4.00
CA GLY A 147 -1.84 -2.89 -3.98
C GLY A 147 -1.17 -1.97 -4.98
N CYS A 148 -0.22 -1.17 -4.51
CA CYS A 148 0.59 -0.26 -5.31
C CYS A 148 2.05 -0.35 -4.88
N ALA A 149 2.98 -0.52 -5.84
CA ALA A 149 4.39 -0.54 -5.55
C ALA A 149 5.00 0.87 -5.65
N ALA A 150 5.72 1.28 -4.61
CA ALA A 150 6.55 2.48 -4.68
C ALA A 150 7.88 2.20 -5.38
N PRO A 151 8.53 3.18 -6.02
CA PRO A 151 9.91 3.07 -6.50
C PRO A 151 10.86 2.60 -5.40
N ASN A 152 11.75 1.66 -5.73
CA ASN A 152 12.78 1.17 -4.81
C ASN A 152 14.07 1.94 -5.04
N LEU A 153 14.28 3.00 -4.27
CA LEU A 153 15.42 3.93 -4.39
C LEU A 153 16.60 3.57 -3.48
N ARG A 154 16.67 2.31 -3.01
CA ARG A 154 17.80 1.86 -2.21
C ARG A 154 19.08 1.78 -3.04
N GLU A 155 20.21 2.03 -2.42
CA GLU A 155 21.53 1.82 -3.04
C GLU A 155 21.78 0.34 -3.39
N LYS A 156 21.22 -0.57 -2.58
CA LYS A 156 21.26 -2.03 -2.82
C LYS A 156 19.83 -2.55 -2.94
N PRO A 157 19.24 -2.48 -4.14
CA PRO A 157 17.84 -2.88 -4.35
C PRO A 157 17.62 -4.40 -4.27
N SER A 158 18.63 -5.21 -4.59
CA SER A 158 18.59 -6.67 -4.50
C SER A 158 18.46 -7.14 -3.04
N ASN A 159 17.87 -8.29 -2.87
CA ASN A 159 17.77 -9.00 -1.58
C ASN A 159 17.54 -10.50 -1.83
N ALA A 160 17.50 -11.31 -0.76
CA ALA A 160 17.32 -12.76 -0.88
C ALA A 160 15.99 -13.19 -1.55
N MET A 161 14.97 -12.32 -1.61
CA MET A 161 13.71 -12.59 -2.28
C MET A 161 13.69 -12.11 -3.75
N ASN A 162 14.56 -11.18 -4.09
CA ASN A 162 14.77 -10.67 -5.45
C ASN A 162 16.26 -10.44 -5.68
N PRO A 163 17.04 -11.51 -5.88
CA PRO A 163 18.50 -11.42 -6.08
C PRO A 163 18.87 -10.76 -7.41
N CYS A 164 17.98 -10.82 -8.39
CA CYS A 164 18.18 -10.28 -9.73
C CYS A 164 17.62 -8.85 -9.90
N ALA A 165 17.39 -8.13 -8.81
CA ALA A 165 16.99 -6.73 -8.93
C ALA A 165 18.07 -5.95 -9.68
N SER A 166 17.62 -5.00 -10.52
CA SER A 166 18.50 -4.15 -11.30
C SER A 166 19.40 -3.25 -10.41
N ALA A 167 20.34 -2.57 -11.04
CA ALA A 167 21.19 -1.59 -10.39
C ALA A 167 20.35 -0.47 -9.72
N PRO A 168 20.94 0.28 -8.77
CA PRO A 168 20.28 1.44 -8.17
C PRO A 168 19.77 2.41 -9.24
N VAL A 169 18.58 2.91 -9.05
CA VAL A 169 18.00 3.90 -9.96
C VAL A 169 18.36 5.31 -9.49
N LYS A 170 18.85 6.12 -10.44
CA LYS A 170 18.99 7.57 -10.24
C LYS A 170 17.79 8.26 -10.90
N ILE A 171 17.07 9.03 -10.12
CA ILE A 171 15.89 9.81 -10.58
C ILE A 171 15.96 11.19 -9.94
N THR A 172 15.63 12.23 -10.69
CA THR A 172 15.54 13.58 -10.11
C THR A 172 14.30 13.72 -9.22
N ASP A 173 14.34 14.64 -8.26
CA ASP A 173 13.19 14.92 -7.40
C ASP A 173 11.94 15.34 -8.21
N LYS A 174 12.15 16.08 -9.32
CA LYS A 174 11.10 16.50 -10.24
C LYS A 174 10.46 15.32 -10.96
N ASP A 175 11.27 14.42 -11.50
CA ASP A 175 10.77 13.25 -12.24
C ASP A 175 10.09 12.25 -11.29
N LEU A 176 10.64 12.08 -10.07
CA LEU A 176 10.03 11.27 -9.03
C LEU A 176 8.66 11.83 -8.61
N LEU A 177 8.54 13.15 -8.45
CA LEU A 177 7.26 13.80 -8.15
C LEU A 177 6.24 13.54 -9.25
N THR A 178 6.62 13.70 -10.50
CA THR A 178 5.73 13.45 -11.66
C THR A 178 5.27 12.00 -11.70
N LEU A 179 6.20 11.06 -11.59
CA LEU A 179 5.90 9.62 -11.59
C LEU A 179 4.94 9.23 -10.45
N LEU A 180 5.21 9.71 -9.24
CA LEU A 180 4.38 9.38 -8.08
C LEU A 180 3.00 10.05 -8.16
N THR A 181 2.92 11.29 -8.65
CA THR A 181 1.64 11.99 -8.84
C THR A 181 0.72 11.19 -9.77
N GLU A 182 1.25 10.74 -10.91
CA GLU A 182 0.47 9.93 -11.86
C GLU A 182 0.05 8.59 -11.24
N ARG A 183 0.96 7.92 -10.53
CA ARG A 183 0.67 6.65 -9.85
C ARG A 183 -0.43 6.80 -8.81
N TYR A 184 -0.42 7.87 -8.02
CA TYR A 184 -1.44 8.12 -7.00
C TYR A 184 -2.78 8.55 -7.60
N ARG A 185 -2.77 9.28 -8.71
CA ARG A 185 -3.99 9.55 -9.48
C ARG A 185 -4.69 8.25 -9.90
N ARG A 186 -3.93 7.24 -10.34
CA ARG A 186 -4.48 5.93 -10.71
C ARG A 186 -5.04 5.17 -9.51
N VAL A 187 -4.39 5.25 -8.35
CA VAL A 187 -4.93 4.67 -7.10
C VAL A 187 -6.26 5.31 -6.74
N ILE A 188 -6.35 6.63 -6.80
CA ILE A 188 -7.58 7.38 -6.48
C ILE A 188 -8.68 7.05 -7.49
N ALA A 189 -8.37 7.08 -8.80
CA ALA A 189 -9.34 6.79 -9.84
C ALA A 189 -9.89 5.36 -9.74
N LEU A 190 -9.04 4.38 -9.43
CA LEU A 190 -9.48 3.01 -9.18
C LEU A 190 -10.40 2.93 -7.95
N ALA A 191 -10.05 3.61 -6.86
CA ALA A 191 -10.90 3.65 -5.68
C ALA A 191 -12.29 4.24 -6.01
N GLU A 192 -12.34 5.34 -6.76
CA GLU A 192 -13.58 5.96 -7.23
C GLU A 192 -14.40 5.04 -8.16
N GLU A 193 -13.74 4.33 -9.09
CA GLU A 193 -14.37 3.34 -9.99
C GLU A 193 -15.01 2.20 -9.20
N LYS A 194 -14.33 1.71 -8.16
CA LYS A 194 -14.83 0.64 -7.29
C LYS A 194 -15.85 1.11 -6.24
N GLY A 195 -16.24 2.39 -6.28
CA GLY A 195 -17.24 2.98 -5.39
C GLY A 195 -16.80 3.06 -3.93
N VAL A 196 -15.50 3.24 -3.69
CA VAL A 196 -14.93 3.45 -2.36
C VAL A 196 -15.43 4.77 -1.78
N GLU A 197 -15.84 4.78 -0.52
CA GLU A 197 -16.22 5.98 0.22
C GLU A 197 -15.02 6.54 0.99
N VAL A 198 -14.25 5.68 1.65
CA VAL A 198 -13.08 6.10 2.44
C VAL A 198 -11.83 5.38 1.95
N LEU A 199 -10.86 6.16 1.47
CA LEU A 199 -9.53 5.64 1.08
C LEU A 199 -8.53 5.86 2.23
N VAL A 200 -8.00 4.77 2.77
CA VAL A 200 -6.93 4.79 3.78
C VAL A 200 -5.59 4.56 3.08
N THR A 201 -4.68 5.50 3.22
CA THR A 201 -3.33 5.45 2.63
C THR A 201 -2.28 5.87 3.67
N GLY A 202 -1.07 6.27 3.26
CA GLY A 202 0.00 6.70 4.17
C GLY A 202 1.31 6.99 3.46
N ALA A 203 2.42 6.87 4.20
CA ALA A 203 3.77 7.21 3.73
C ALA A 203 4.38 6.07 2.88
N ILE A 204 3.73 5.74 1.77
CA ILE A 204 4.15 4.67 0.85
C ILE A 204 5.59 4.89 0.34
N GLY A 205 6.43 3.87 0.49
CA GLY A 205 7.82 3.91 0.02
C GLY A 205 8.79 4.72 0.90
N CYS A 206 8.32 5.51 1.88
CA CYS A 206 9.19 6.35 2.71
C CYS A 206 10.05 5.57 3.73
N GLY A 207 9.76 4.31 3.95
CA GLY A 207 10.53 3.44 4.84
C GLY A 207 11.68 2.72 4.10
N ALA A 208 11.50 1.41 3.87
CA ALA A 208 12.51 0.54 3.28
C ALA A 208 12.97 0.97 1.87
N PHE A 209 12.10 1.60 1.08
CA PHE A 209 12.41 2.00 -0.31
C PHE A 209 13.01 3.40 -0.46
N LYS A 210 13.20 4.13 0.66
CA LYS A 210 13.95 5.39 0.71
C LYS A 210 13.39 6.53 -0.14
N ASN A 211 12.09 6.54 -0.44
CA ASN A 211 11.46 7.70 -1.04
C ASN A 211 11.42 8.85 -0.01
N LYS A 212 11.68 10.08 -0.47
CA LYS A 212 11.65 11.29 0.38
C LYS A 212 10.21 11.61 0.81
N PRO A 213 9.90 11.70 2.11
CA PRO A 213 8.53 11.95 2.58
C PRO A 213 7.90 13.22 1.99
N GLU A 214 8.70 14.28 1.79
CA GLU A 214 8.26 15.54 1.20
C GLU A 214 7.74 15.37 -0.23
N ILE A 215 8.44 14.58 -1.04
CA ILE A 215 8.06 14.32 -2.45
C ILE A 215 6.81 13.46 -2.47
N VAL A 216 6.76 12.41 -1.63
CA VAL A 216 5.61 11.51 -1.54
C VAL A 216 4.35 12.25 -1.09
N ALA A 217 4.43 13.06 -0.04
CA ALA A 217 3.31 13.84 0.46
C ALA A 217 2.85 14.88 -0.56
N ARG A 218 3.79 15.55 -1.28
CA ARG A 218 3.46 16.49 -2.34
C ARG A 218 2.80 15.80 -3.53
N ALA A 219 3.29 14.64 -3.94
CA ALA A 219 2.68 13.86 -5.01
C ALA A 219 1.22 13.47 -4.70
N TRP A 220 0.93 13.08 -3.46
CA TRP A 220 -0.44 12.86 -3.01
C TRP A 220 -1.28 14.14 -3.07
N LYS A 221 -0.75 15.27 -2.57
CA LYS A 221 -1.45 16.56 -2.65
C LYS A 221 -1.80 16.95 -4.07
N ASP A 222 -0.85 16.79 -5.00
CA ASP A 222 -1.06 17.14 -6.40
C ASP A 222 -2.01 16.15 -7.11
N ALA A 223 -1.99 14.87 -6.75
CA ALA A 223 -2.95 13.88 -7.23
C ALA A 223 -4.40 14.18 -6.74
N LEU A 224 -4.55 14.50 -5.46
CA LEU A 224 -5.85 14.81 -4.84
C LEU A 224 -6.49 16.11 -5.33
N LYS A 225 -5.72 17.04 -5.90
CA LYS A 225 -6.27 18.22 -6.59
C LYS A 225 -6.99 17.87 -7.88
N LYS A 226 -6.63 16.77 -8.53
CA LYS A 226 -7.14 16.36 -9.83
C LYS A 226 -8.17 15.24 -9.77
N ASN A 227 -8.06 14.39 -8.75
CA ASN A 227 -8.89 13.20 -8.56
C ASN A 227 -9.32 13.08 -7.10
N GLY A 228 -10.46 12.41 -6.86
CA GLY A 228 -10.96 12.10 -5.54
C GLY A 228 -12.24 12.82 -5.15
N ALA A 229 -12.89 13.55 -6.08
CA ALA A 229 -14.16 14.22 -5.78
C ALA A 229 -15.30 13.26 -5.41
N LYS A 230 -15.20 11.98 -5.80
CA LYS A 230 -16.21 10.95 -5.46
C LYS A 230 -15.93 10.24 -4.14
N LEU A 231 -14.77 10.46 -3.51
CA LEU A 231 -14.44 9.93 -2.21
C LEU A 231 -15.02 10.84 -1.11
N GLU A 232 -15.67 10.26 -0.12
CA GLU A 232 -16.10 11.03 1.05
C GLU A 232 -14.91 11.52 1.88
N LYS A 233 -13.85 10.68 1.94
CA LYS A 233 -12.67 10.99 2.74
C LYS A 233 -11.42 10.24 2.28
N VAL A 234 -10.26 10.89 2.42
CA VAL A 234 -8.94 10.24 2.31
C VAL A 234 -8.21 10.41 3.64
N VAL A 235 -7.79 9.29 4.25
CA VAL A 235 -7.10 9.29 5.55
C VAL A 235 -5.69 8.74 5.37
N PHE A 236 -4.70 9.54 5.73
CA PHE A 236 -3.31 9.12 5.79
C PHE A 236 -2.97 8.57 7.17
N GLY A 237 -3.02 7.24 7.31
CA GLY A 237 -2.52 6.54 8.49
C GLY A 237 -0.99 6.45 8.43
N VAL A 238 -0.31 7.28 9.19
CA VAL A 238 1.16 7.30 9.21
C VAL A 238 1.64 6.76 10.55
N TYR A 239 2.09 5.51 10.53
CA TYR A 239 2.57 4.85 11.74
C TYR A 239 3.78 5.57 12.33
N CYS A 240 3.71 5.87 13.62
CA CYS A 240 4.78 6.46 14.41
C CYS A 240 5.34 5.41 15.37
N GLY A 241 6.40 4.71 14.98
CA GLY A 241 7.12 3.76 15.83
C GLY A 241 8.22 4.45 16.63
N GLY A 242 8.12 4.42 17.96
CA GLY A 242 9.10 5.05 18.84
C GLY A 242 9.17 6.58 18.69
N GLU A 243 10.39 7.14 18.76
CA GLU A 243 10.62 8.59 18.70
C GLU A 243 10.59 9.16 17.27
N ASN A 244 10.70 8.31 16.25
CA ASN A 244 10.77 8.78 14.86
C ASN A 244 9.38 9.10 14.29
N LYS A 245 9.02 10.37 14.33
CA LYS A 245 7.78 10.92 13.77
C LYS A 245 7.98 11.67 12.45
N THR A 246 9.15 11.56 11.81
CA THR A 246 9.51 12.35 10.62
C THR A 246 8.44 12.25 9.52
N ASN A 247 8.06 11.05 9.12
CA ASN A 247 7.03 10.87 8.08
C ASN A 247 5.71 11.53 8.47
N TYR A 248 5.24 11.31 9.70
CA TYR A 248 4.01 11.91 10.20
C TYR A 248 4.05 13.45 10.18
N THR A 249 5.13 14.04 10.69
CA THR A 249 5.31 15.50 10.73
C THR A 249 5.29 16.11 9.33
N VAL A 250 5.97 15.48 8.37
CA VAL A 250 5.99 15.93 6.97
C VAL A 250 4.60 15.83 6.35
N PHE A 251 3.93 14.68 6.49
CA PHE A 251 2.60 14.47 5.93
C PHE A 251 1.58 15.44 6.54
N LYS A 252 1.62 15.64 7.87
CA LYS A 252 0.75 16.61 8.57
C LYS A 252 0.97 18.03 8.08
N ARG A 253 2.20 18.44 7.85
CA ARG A 253 2.53 19.78 7.32
C ARG A 253 2.06 19.99 5.88
N VAL A 254 2.15 18.95 5.03
CA VAL A 254 1.88 19.09 3.59
C VAL A 254 0.40 18.89 3.26
N LEU A 255 -0.28 17.99 3.97
CA LEU A 255 -1.64 17.51 3.66
C LEU A 255 -2.69 17.88 4.71
N GLY A 256 -2.26 18.24 5.93
CA GLY A 256 -3.15 18.60 7.05
C GLY A 256 -3.50 20.08 7.10
#